data_79cc933249c11087f0753ca1e20fae46
#
_entry.id   79cc933249c11087f0753ca1e20fae46
#
_cell.length_a   1.000
_cell.length_b   1.000
_cell.length_c   1.000
_cell.angle_alpha   90.00
_cell.angle_beta   90.00
_cell.angle_gamma   90.00
#
_symmetry.space_group_name_H-M   'P 1'
#
loop_
_entity.id
_entity.type
_entity.pdbx_description
1 polymer ?
#
loop_
_entity_poly.entity_id
_entity_poly.type
_entity_poly.pdbx_seq_one_letter_code
_entity_poly.pdbx_strand_id
1 'polypeptide(L)'
;MKRQLPTFVTFVLVLAALGLSYGAGMKKKVVAPKDFPAGRPFSAGIQVGDTLYVSGSTGADQKTGKVPERFEDEVQLCFDNIGAILKAGGYDFSNAVSVQVYLTDMTLFPRMNAVYIKNFPEPRPTRTTVGVTALAGAAHMEVTVTARK
;
A
#
# COMPACT_ATOMS: atom_id res chain seq x y z
N MET A 1 18.45 -55.51 -21.78
CA MET A 1 19.43 -54.43 -21.57
C MET A 1 18.65 -53.14 -21.25
N LYS A 2 18.64 -52.70 -19.99
CA LYS A 2 18.03 -51.40 -19.60
C LYS A 2 19.08 -50.29 -19.83
N ARG A 3 18.85 -49.42 -20.83
CA ARG A 3 19.68 -48.23 -21.03
C ARG A 3 19.41 -47.25 -19.85
N GLN A 4 20.42 -47.10 -19.01
CA GLN A 4 20.43 -46.01 -18.03
C GLN A 4 20.73 -44.69 -18.79
N LEU A 5 19.82 -43.71 -18.71
CA LEU A 5 20.16 -42.35 -19.15
C LEU A 5 21.29 -41.82 -18.24
N PRO A 6 22.31 -41.17 -18.81
CA PRO A 6 23.39 -40.65 -17.99
C PRO A 6 22.88 -39.55 -17.06
N THR A 7 23.27 -39.65 -15.80
CA THR A 7 22.89 -38.73 -14.67
C THR A 7 23.11 -37.25 -15.01
N PHE A 8 24.00 -36.96 -15.97
CA PHE A 8 24.29 -35.62 -16.45
C PHE A 8 23.13 -34.96 -17.22
N VAL A 9 22.34 -35.75 -17.97
CA VAL A 9 21.19 -35.22 -18.74
C VAL A 9 20.04 -34.84 -17.80
N THR A 10 19.87 -35.60 -16.71
CA THR A 10 18.83 -35.31 -15.71
C THR A 10 19.13 -34.02 -14.93
N PHE A 11 20.41 -33.73 -14.66
CA PHE A 11 20.83 -32.53 -13.92
C PHE A 11 20.64 -31.24 -14.75
N VAL A 12 20.90 -31.31 -16.06
CA VAL A 12 20.71 -30.16 -16.99
C VAL A 12 19.25 -29.84 -17.20
N LEU A 13 18.36 -30.85 -17.26
CA LEU A 13 16.93 -30.65 -17.40
C LEU A 13 16.29 -30.04 -16.14
N VAL A 14 16.76 -30.38 -14.93
CA VAL A 14 16.28 -29.79 -13.68
C VAL A 14 16.71 -28.32 -13.56
N LEU A 15 17.96 -27.99 -13.97
CA LEU A 15 18.44 -26.60 -13.99
C LEU A 15 17.71 -25.73 -15.02
N ALA A 16 17.35 -26.30 -16.19
CA ALA A 16 16.54 -25.59 -17.19
C ALA A 16 15.10 -25.31 -16.71
N ALA A 17 14.49 -26.25 -15.97
CA ALA A 17 13.16 -26.07 -15.39
C ALA A 17 13.15 -25.01 -14.27
N LEU A 18 14.20 -24.90 -13.47
CA LEU A 18 14.37 -23.86 -12.45
C LEU A 18 14.65 -22.48 -13.06
N GLY A 19 15.36 -22.41 -14.19
CA GLY A 19 15.67 -21.16 -14.88
C GLY A 19 14.46 -20.51 -15.59
N LEU A 20 13.48 -21.29 -16.02
CA LEU A 20 12.28 -20.80 -16.71
C LEU A 20 11.26 -20.12 -15.75
N SER A 21 11.37 -20.33 -14.44
CA SER A 21 10.51 -19.68 -13.45
C SER A 21 10.96 -18.27 -13.05
N TYR A 22 12.18 -17.85 -13.39
CA TYR A 22 12.75 -16.56 -13.00
C TYR A 22 12.44 -15.39 -13.96
N GLY A 23 11.78 -15.65 -15.09
CA GLY A 23 11.63 -14.68 -16.18
C GLY A 23 10.20 -14.17 -16.45
N ALA A 24 9.18 -14.67 -15.77
CA ALA A 24 7.82 -14.11 -15.94
C ALA A 24 7.71 -12.84 -15.08
N GLY A 25 7.96 -11.68 -15.67
CA GLY A 25 7.79 -10.39 -15.02
C GLY A 25 6.42 -10.31 -14.34
N MET A 26 6.39 -10.08 -13.03
CA MET A 26 5.16 -9.99 -12.27
C MET A 26 4.28 -8.86 -12.84
N LYS A 27 3.09 -9.21 -13.32
CA LYS A 27 2.16 -8.24 -13.93
C LYS A 27 1.62 -7.29 -12.86
N LYS A 28 1.57 -6.01 -13.19
CA LYS A 28 0.87 -5.00 -12.39
C LYS A 28 -0.64 -5.24 -12.47
N LYS A 29 -1.31 -5.25 -11.31
CA LYS A 29 -2.77 -5.30 -11.20
C LYS A 29 -3.24 -4.03 -10.51
N VAL A 30 -4.16 -3.29 -11.14
CA VAL A 30 -4.82 -2.14 -10.51
C VAL A 30 -5.76 -2.64 -9.43
N VAL A 31 -5.69 -2.01 -8.26
CA VAL A 31 -6.56 -2.25 -7.11
C VAL A 31 -7.23 -0.93 -6.75
N ALA A 32 -8.57 -0.93 -6.73
CA ALA A 32 -9.36 0.24 -6.36
C ALA A 32 -10.69 -0.19 -5.74
N PRO A 33 -11.24 0.55 -4.78
CA PRO A 33 -12.64 0.43 -4.37
C PRO A 33 -13.58 0.66 -5.55
N LYS A 34 -14.79 0.10 -5.51
CA LYS A 34 -15.78 0.25 -6.61
C LYS A 34 -16.20 1.69 -6.89
N ASP A 35 -16.17 2.52 -5.85
CA ASP A 35 -16.55 3.93 -5.88
C ASP A 35 -15.35 4.88 -6.00
N PHE A 36 -14.16 4.35 -6.29
CA PHE A 36 -12.99 5.19 -6.54
C PHE A 36 -13.24 6.09 -7.76
N PRO A 37 -13.04 7.42 -7.64
CA PRO A 37 -13.37 8.36 -8.71
C PRO A 37 -12.63 8.05 -10.02
N ALA A 38 -13.37 8.00 -11.12
CA ALA A 38 -12.80 7.83 -12.45
C ALA A 38 -12.01 9.09 -12.90
N GLY A 39 -11.11 8.92 -13.89
CA GLY A 39 -10.37 10.03 -14.49
C GLY A 39 -9.21 10.57 -13.66
N ARG A 40 -8.85 9.95 -12.54
CA ARG A 40 -7.65 10.31 -11.79
C ARG A 40 -6.39 10.00 -12.62
N PRO A 41 -5.32 10.82 -12.54
CA PRO A 41 -4.06 10.58 -13.26
C PRO A 41 -3.19 9.48 -12.60
N PHE A 42 -3.73 8.76 -11.60
CA PHE A 42 -3.07 7.70 -10.85
C PHE A 42 -4.06 6.59 -10.49
N SER A 43 -3.54 5.41 -10.15
CA SER A 43 -4.32 4.29 -9.60
C SER A 43 -4.41 4.41 -8.09
N ALA A 44 -5.53 3.99 -7.48
CA ALA A 44 -5.66 3.95 -6.02
C ALA A 44 -4.60 3.05 -5.37
N GLY A 45 -4.34 1.90 -5.98
CA GLY A 45 -3.27 0.99 -5.62
C GLY A 45 -2.81 0.14 -6.79
N ILE A 46 -1.58 -0.34 -6.71
CA ILE A 46 -0.98 -1.28 -7.66
C ILE A 46 -0.48 -2.49 -6.89
N GLN A 47 -0.98 -3.67 -7.27
CA GLN A 47 -0.48 -4.94 -6.75
C GLN A 47 0.52 -5.56 -7.73
N VAL A 48 1.64 -6.03 -7.18
CA VAL A 48 2.67 -6.79 -7.89
C VAL A 48 3.05 -8.00 -7.03
N GLY A 49 2.70 -9.20 -7.49
CA GLY A 49 2.84 -10.41 -6.67
C GLY A 49 2.01 -10.30 -5.39
N ASP A 50 2.66 -10.48 -4.26
CA ASP A 50 2.11 -10.40 -2.90
C ASP A 50 2.18 -8.99 -2.27
N THR A 51 2.66 -8.00 -3.02
CA THR A 51 2.86 -6.63 -2.53
C THR A 51 1.85 -5.67 -3.14
N LEU A 52 1.17 -4.89 -2.32
CA LEU A 52 0.25 -3.82 -2.70
C LEU A 52 0.86 -2.45 -2.33
N TYR A 53 1.03 -1.61 -3.31
CA TYR A 53 1.44 -0.21 -3.19
C TYR A 53 0.18 0.66 -3.24
N VAL A 54 -0.14 1.34 -2.14
CA VAL A 54 -1.28 2.25 -2.03
C VAL A 54 -0.80 3.67 -2.33
N SER A 55 -1.49 4.39 -3.20
CA SER A 55 -1.21 5.80 -3.50
C SER A 55 -1.44 6.68 -2.28
N GLY A 56 -0.82 7.87 -2.29
CA GLY A 56 -1.06 8.89 -1.26
C GLY A 56 -2.55 9.15 -1.08
N SER A 57 -3.00 9.07 0.17
CA SER A 57 -4.38 9.34 0.56
C SER A 57 -4.39 10.43 1.61
N THR A 58 -5.28 11.39 1.44
CA THR A 58 -5.58 12.44 2.44
C THR A 58 -6.85 12.09 3.19
N GLY A 59 -7.12 12.81 4.28
CA GLY A 59 -8.37 12.72 5.02
C GLY A 59 -9.52 13.52 4.39
N ALA A 60 -9.55 13.64 3.07
CA ALA A 60 -10.65 14.25 2.34
C ALA A 60 -11.69 13.21 1.94
N ASP A 61 -12.96 13.59 2.03
CA ASP A 61 -14.07 12.81 1.48
C ASP A 61 -13.89 12.67 -0.04
N GLN A 62 -13.91 11.45 -0.54
CA GLN A 62 -13.55 11.14 -1.93
C GLN A 62 -14.56 11.69 -2.96
N LYS A 63 -15.79 12.02 -2.56
CA LYS A 63 -16.85 12.53 -3.44
C LYS A 63 -16.90 14.04 -3.43
N THR A 64 -16.78 14.66 -2.25
CA THR A 64 -16.95 16.10 -2.07
C THR A 64 -15.65 16.88 -1.98
N GLY A 65 -14.52 16.20 -1.70
CA GLY A 65 -13.22 16.83 -1.44
C GLY A 65 -13.12 17.54 -0.09
N LYS A 66 -14.17 17.48 0.74
CA LYS A 66 -14.20 18.15 2.05
C LYS A 66 -13.30 17.42 3.05
N VAL A 67 -12.54 18.19 3.81
CA VAL A 67 -11.71 17.73 4.93
C VAL A 67 -12.48 18.02 6.23
N PRO A 68 -12.53 17.09 7.19
CA PRO A 68 -13.12 17.32 8.50
C PRO A 68 -12.45 18.49 9.23
N GLU A 69 -13.25 19.26 10.02
CA GLU A 69 -12.72 20.37 10.81
C GLU A 69 -11.80 19.91 11.94
N ARG A 70 -12.12 18.77 12.55
CA ARG A 70 -11.33 18.19 13.61
C ARG A 70 -10.23 17.31 13.02
N PHE A 71 -8.98 17.60 13.34
CA PHE A 71 -7.83 16.91 12.76
C PHE A 71 -7.85 15.39 13.01
N GLU A 72 -8.29 14.91 14.19
CA GLU A 72 -8.39 13.48 14.47
C GLU A 72 -9.40 12.77 13.54
N ASP A 73 -10.47 13.47 13.15
CA ASP A 73 -11.46 12.93 12.21
C ASP A 73 -10.90 12.92 10.78
N GLU A 74 -10.09 13.94 10.42
CA GLU A 74 -9.33 13.93 9.17
C GLU A 74 -8.37 12.73 9.12
N VAL A 75 -7.62 12.48 10.21
CA VAL A 75 -6.71 11.34 10.30
C VAL A 75 -7.46 10.02 10.16
N GLN A 76 -8.60 9.87 10.85
CA GLN A 76 -9.41 8.66 10.75
C GLN A 76 -9.93 8.46 9.32
N LEU A 77 -10.46 9.51 8.70
CA LEU A 77 -10.95 9.43 7.31
C LEU A 77 -9.83 9.08 6.32
N CYS A 78 -8.61 9.59 6.53
CA CYS A 78 -7.45 9.18 5.75
C CYS A 78 -7.20 7.66 5.85
N PHE A 79 -7.24 7.11 7.06
CA PHE A 79 -7.07 5.66 7.25
C PHE A 79 -8.27 4.87 6.71
N ASP A 80 -9.49 5.37 6.79
CA ASP A 80 -10.66 4.74 6.19
C ASP A 80 -10.52 4.64 4.67
N ASN A 81 -10.05 5.72 4.02
CA ASN A 81 -9.74 5.75 2.58
C ASN A 81 -8.68 4.70 2.21
N ILE A 82 -7.58 4.60 2.98
CA ILE A 82 -6.53 3.60 2.80
C ILE A 82 -7.09 2.19 3.03
N GLY A 83 -7.84 1.99 4.11
CA GLY A 83 -8.46 0.71 4.45
C GLY A 83 -9.39 0.18 3.35
N ALA A 84 -10.13 1.07 2.68
CA ALA A 84 -10.96 0.70 1.54
C ALA A 84 -10.11 0.17 0.36
N ILE A 85 -8.95 0.79 0.07
CA ILE A 85 -8.03 0.33 -0.98
C ILE A 85 -7.38 -1.01 -0.59
N LEU A 86 -6.90 -1.13 0.65
CA LEU A 86 -6.36 -2.38 1.18
C LEU A 86 -7.38 -3.51 1.02
N LYS A 87 -8.61 -3.30 1.49
CA LYS A 87 -9.71 -4.26 1.40
C LYS A 87 -10.03 -4.67 -0.03
N ALA A 88 -10.03 -3.73 -0.98
CA ALA A 88 -10.26 -4.02 -2.39
C ALA A 88 -9.19 -4.95 -2.99
N GLY A 89 -7.95 -4.93 -2.46
CA GLY A 89 -6.87 -5.84 -2.79
C GLY A 89 -6.87 -7.14 -1.98
N GLY A 90 -7.78 -7.28 -1.00
CA GLY A 90 -7.82 -8.40 -0.07
C GLY A 90 -6.78 -8.29 1.06
N TYR A 91 -6.32 -7.08 1.38
CA TYR A 91 -5.39 -6.76 2.47
C TYR A 91 -6.12 -6.03 3.60
N ASP A 92 -5.45 -5.87 4.72
CA ASP A 92 -5.83 -4.99 5.82
C ASP A 92 -4.59 -4.32 6.45
N PHE A 93 -4.76 -3.54 7.52
CA PHE A 93 -3.67 -2.83 8.16
C PHE A 93 -2.63 -3.75 8.81
N SER A 94 -2.95 -5.01 9.11
CA SER A 94 -1.97 -5.99 9.63
C SER A 94 -0.96 -6.42 8.57
N ASN A 95 -1.29 -6.25 7.29
CA ASN A 95 -0.38 -6.50 6.19
C ASN A 95 0.55 -5.31 5.87
N ALA A 96 0.36 -4.14 6.50
CA ALA A 96 1.20 -2.98 6.27
C ALA A 96 2.65 -3.25 6.72
N VAL A 97 3.62 -3.01 5.83
CA VAL A 97 5.05 -3.18 6.12
C VAL A 97 5.81 -1.86 6.13
N SER A 98 5.32 -0.85 5.41
CA SER A 98 5.91 0.48 5.37
C SER A 98 4.85 1.56 5.21
N VAL A 99 5.02 2.65 5.95
CA VAL A 99 4.12 3.81 5.96
C VAL A 99 4.95 5.09 5.84
N GLN A 100 4.56 6.00 4.95
CA GLN A 100 5.07 7.36 4.93
C GLN A 100 3.93 8.30 5.29
N VAL A 101 4.21 9.24 6.18
CA VAL A 101 3.27 10.26 6.65
C VAL A 101 3.85 11.64 6.35
N TYR A 102 3.05 12.47 5.72
CA TYR A 102 3.35 13.85 5.39
C TYR A 102 2.40 14.76 6.17
N LEU A 103 2.94 15.72 6.94
CA LEU A 103 2.15 16.67 7.75
C LEU A 103 2.49 18.10 7.32
N THR A 104 1.49 18.95 7.15
CA THR A 104 1.72 20.38 6.89
C THR A 104 2.14 21.14 8.16
N ASP A 105 1.87 20.57 9.34
CA ASP A 105 2.26 21.10 10.64
C ASP A 105 2.72 19.97 11.55
N MET A 106 3.99 19.97 11.95
CA MET A 106 4.56 18.95 12.84
C MET A 106 4.06 19.03 14.28
N THR A 107 3.39 20.12 14.69
CA THR A 107 2.72 20.18 16.00
C THR A 107 1.54 19.23 16.11
N LEU A 108 1.00 18.78 14.96
CA LEU A 108 -0.07 17.79 14.85
C LEU A 108 0.40 16.33 15.07
N PHE A 109 1.73 16.09 15.08
CA PHE A 109 2.30 14.74 15.18
C PHE A 109 1.77 13.92 16.37
N PRO A 110 1.68 14.44 17.62
CA PRO A 110 1.14 13.66 18.74
C PRO A 110 -0.35 13.29 18.55
N ARG A 111 -1.13 14.20 17.97
CA ARG A 111 -2.56 14.01 17.72
C ARG A 111 -2.77 12.94 16.62
N MET A 112 -1.99 12.98 15.55
CA MET A 112 -1.96 11.94 14.53
C MET A 112 -1.62 10.58 15.12
N ASN A 113 -0.58 10.49 15.97
CA ASN A 113 -0.17 9.24 16.61
C ASN A 113 -1.29 8.60 17.44
N ALA A 114 -2.11 9.39 18.14
CA ALA A 114 -3.22 8.90 18.97
C ALA A 114 -4.27 8.14 18.13
N VAL A 115 -4.45 8.50 16.85
CA VAL A 115 -5.33 7.79 15.91
C VAL A 115 -4.59 6.65 15.21
N TYR A 116 -3.33 6.87 14.82
CA TYR A 116 -2.48 5.90 14.13
C TYR A 116 -2.41 4.56 14.88
N ILE A 117 -2.13 4.59 16.19
CA ILE A 117 -1.97 3.37 17.00
C ILE A 117 -3.25 2.53 17.12
N LYS A 118 -4.42 3.12 16.85
CA LYS A 118 -5.71 2.41 16.86
C LYS A 118 -5.97 1.67 15.54
N ASN A 119 -5.36 2.14 14.44
CA ASN A 119 -5.56 1.59 13.10
C ASN A 119 -4.48 0.57 12.71
N PHE A 120 -3.24 0.73 13.20
CA PHE A 120 -2.13 -0.17 12.88
C PHE A 120 -1.83 -1.10 14.07
N PRO A 121 -2.16 -2.41 13.95
CA PRO A 121 -1.89 -3.39 15.02
C PRO A 121 -0.40 -3.70 15.17
N GLU A 122 -0.02 -4.29 16.30
CA GLU A 122 1.32 -4.83 16.51
C GLU A 122 1.51 -6.19 15.76
N PRO A 123 2.72 -6.45 15.22
CA PRO A 123 3.85 -5.52 15.11
C PRO A 123 3.56 -4.42 14.09
N ARG A 124 3.80 -3.16 14.48
CA ARG A 124 3.54 -2.01 13.59
C ARG A 124 4.49 -1.97 12.41
N PRO A 125 4.06 -1.42 11.24
CA PRO A 125 4.93 -1.22 10.09
C PRO A 125 6.07 -0.24 10.41
N THR A 126 7.14 -0.29 9.61
CA THR A 126 8.11 0.80 9.58
C THR A 126 7.43 2.10 9.18
N ARG A 127 7.85 3.25 9.74
CA ARG A 127 7.24 4.54 9.43
C ARG A 127 8.26 5.65 9.30
N THR A 128 8.09 6.48 8.27
CA THR A 128 8.73 7.80 8.15
C THR A 128 7.66 8.87 8.26
N THR A 129 7.91 9.92 9.06
CA THR A 129 7.02 11.09 9.14
C THR A 129 7.84 12.35 8.92
N VAL A 130 7.38 13.20 8.00
CA VAL A 130 8.04 14.46 7.65
C VAL A 130 7.05 15.60 7.55
N GLY A 131 7.53 16.80 7.87
CA GLY A 131 6.82 18.05 7.60
C GLY A 131 6.97 18.44 6.13
N VAL A 132 5.89 18.91 5.51
CA VAL A 132 5.85 19.43 4.13
C VAL A 132 5.22 20.81 4.10
N THR A 133 5.55 21.60 3.08
CA THR A 133 5.05 22.98 2.96
C THR A 133 3.56 23.03 2.65
N ALA A 134 3.06 22.09 1.85
CA ALA A 134 1.65 21.99 1.46
C ALA A 134 1.30 20.58 0.95
N LEU A 135 0.02 20.25 0.98
CA LEU A 135 -0.58 19.06 0.38
C LEU A 135 -1.66 19.48 -0.64
N ALA A 136 -2.14 18.53 -1.42
CA ALA A 136 -3.24 18.79 -2.34
C ALA A 136 -4.53 19.13 -1.59
N GLY A 137 -5.22 20.18 -2.02
CA GLY A 137 -6.45 20.66 -1.39
C GLY A 137 -6.21 21.30 -0.03
N ALA A 138 -7.14 21.07 0.91
CA ALA A 138 -7.10 21.64 2.27
C ALA A 138 -6.63 20.62 3.32
N ALA A 139 -6.03 19.50 2.91
CA ALA A 139 -5.61 18.45 3.83
C ALA A 139 -4.38 18.87 4.65
N HIS A 140 -4.34 18.43 5.92
CA HIS A 140 -3.20 18.62 6.81
C HIS A 140 -2.30 17.39 6.86
N MET A 141 -2.79 16.25 6.38
CA MET A 141 -2.06 14.99 6.36
C MET A 141 -2.26 14.22 5.07
N GLU A 142 -1.19 13.58 4.59
CA GLU A 142 -1.23 12.57 3.54
C GLU A 142 -0.43 11.34 3.99
N VAL A 143 -0.90 10.15 3.59
CA VAL A 143 -0.24 8.88 3.95
C VAL A 143 -0.15 7.97 2.74
N THR A 144 1.01 7.33 2.55
CA THR A 144 1.19 6.20 1.65
C THR A 144 1.46 4.92 2.45
N VAL A 145 0.99 3.78 1.94
CA VAL A 145 1.17 2.48 2.58
C VAL A 145 1.67 1.47 1.55
N THR A 146 2.66 0.67 1.96
CA THR A 146 3.01 -0.57 1.27
C THR A 146 2.58 -1.73 2.16
N ALA A 147 1.78 -2.64 1.61
CA ALA A 147 1.30 -3.83 2.31
C ALA A 147 1.80 -5.11 1.60
N ARG A 148 2.05 -6.16 2.38
CA ARG A 148 2.54 -7.45 1.88
C ARG A 148 1.87 -8.62 2.62
N LYS A 149 1.60 -9.72 1.87
CA LYS A 149 1.14 -11.03 2.38
C LYS A 149 2.27 -12.04 2.42
#